data_3a56a0c01283790ed595fa2ca09f41fd
#
_entry.id   3a56a0c01283790ed595fa2ca09f41fd
#
_cell.length_a   1.000
_cell.length_b   1.000
_cell.length_c   1.000
_cell.angle_alpha   90.00
_cell.angle_beta   90.00
_cell.angle_gamma   90.00
#
_symmetry.space_group_name_H-M   'P 1'
#
loop_
_entity.id
_entity.type
_entity.pdbx_description
1 polymer ?
#
loop_
_entity_poly.entity_id
_entity_poly.type
_entity_poly.pdbx_seq_one_letter_code
_entity_poly.pdbx_strand_id
1 'polypeptide(L)' 'MNFIIFDETEGHVVNMWEAYGEIEEYGNSDAPCWYGDAREARKIADRLAEGTGHRFTVRRD' A
#
# COMPACT_ATOMS: atom_id res chain seq x y z
N MET A 1 16.10 -2.73 -3.04
CA MET A 1 15.45 -1.43 -2.89
C MET A 1 13.96 -1.67 -2.66
N ASN A 2 13.42 -1.03 -1.66
CA ASN A 2 12.02 -1.22 -1.30
C ASN A 2 11.19 0.02 -1.60
N PHE A 3 9.93 -0.21 -1.91
CA PHE A 3 8.96 0.86 -2.13
C PHE A 3 7.80 0.69 -1.17
N ILE A 4 7.20 1.79 -0.79
CA ILE A 4 5.98 1.82 0.01
C ILE A 4 4.92 2.61 -0.74
N ILE A 5 3.67 2.43 -0.33
CA ILE A 5 2.55 3.23 -0.81
C ILE A 5 2.14 4.13 0.35
N PHE A 6 2.03 5.42 0.06
CA PHE A 6 1.59 6.39 1.06
C PHE A 6 0.20 6.90 0.69
N ASP A 7 -0.71 6.87 1.66
CA ASP A 7 -2.05 7.44 1.50
C ASP A 7 -1.98 8.92 1.81
N GLU A 8 -2.00 9.75 0.77
CA GLU A 8 -1.90 11.19 0.93
C GLU A 8 -3.15 11.80 1.55
N THR A 9 -4.29 11.15 1.39
CA THR A 9 -5.55 11.64 1.94
C THR A 9 -5.61 11.43 3.45
N GLU A 10 -5.24 10.23 3.91
CA GLU A 10 -5.26 9.89 5.33
C GLU A 10 -3.94 10.20 6.05
N GLY A 11 -2.85 10.34 5.31
CA GLY A 11 -1.56 10.71 5.86
C GLY A 11 -0.79 9.60 6.54
N HIS A 12 -0.87 8.37 6.01
CA HIS A 12 -0.11 7.26 6.57
C HIS A 12 0.33 6.28 5.48
N VAL A 13 1.31 5.44 5.82
CA VAL A 13 1.77 4.37 4.95
C VAL A 13 0.70 3.28 4.90
N VAL A 14 0.42 2.77 3.71
CA VAL A 14 -0.55 1.69 3.51
C VAL A 14 -0.03 0.42 4.19
N ASN A 15 -0.85 -0.17 5.02
CA ASN A 15 -0.51 -1.41 5.73
C ASN A 15 -1.03 -2.64 5.00
N MET A 16 -0.70 -3.82 5.53
CA MET A 16 -1.07 -5.10 4.92
C MET A 16 -2.59 -5.27 4.82
N TRP A 17 -3.31 -4.85 5.85
CA TRP A 17 -4.77 -4.93 5.85
C TRP A 17 -5.37 -4.11 4.71
N GLU A 18 -4.92 -2.86 4.58
CA GLU A 18 -5.42 -1.97 3.52
C GLU A 18 -5.12 -2.50 2.13
N ALA A 19 -3.90 -3.03 1.95
CA ALA A 19 -3.47 -3.50 0.64
C ALA A 19 -4.15 -4.80 0.20
N TYR A 20 -4.39 -5.72 1.13
CA TYR A 20 -4.80 -7.09 0.78
C TYR A 20 -6.09 -7.55 1.45
N GLY A 21 -6.63 -6.80 2.39
CA GLY A 21 -7.85 -7.15 3.12
C GLY A 21 -7.61 -8.24 4.15
N GLU A 22 -7.82 -9.50 3.79
CA GLU A 22 -7.53 -10.60 4.70
C GLU A 22 -6.03 -10.83 4.76
N ILE A 23 -5.51 -10.89 5.96
CA ILE A 23 -4.08 -10.81 6.22
C ILE A 23 -3.48 -12.04 6.88
N GLU A 24 -4.24 -13.09 7.08
CA GLU A 24 -3.74 -14.30 7.75
C GLU A 24 -2.50 -14.87 7.08
N GLU A 25 -2.45 -14.82 5.77
CA GLU A 25 -1.30 -15.30 5.00
C GLU A 25 -0.12 -14.33 5.04
N TYR A 26 -0.37 -13.07 5.36
CA TYR A 26 0.63 -12.02 5.29
C TYR A 26 1.10 -11.56 6.66
N GLY A 27 0.48 -12.05 7.72
CA GLY A 27 0.88 -11.75 9.08
C GLY A 27 0.18 -10.56 9.69
N ASN A 28 0.96 -9.63 10.27
CA ASN A 28 0.42 -8.51 11.03
C ASN A 28 -0.26 -7.47 10.13
N SER A 29 -1.55 -7.17 10.42
CA SER A 29 -2.33 -6.19 9.67
C SER A 29 -1.78 -4.77 9.76
N ASP A 30 -1.09 -4.45 10.83
CA ASP A 30 -0.54 -3.11 11.05
C ASP A 30 0.82 -2.91 10.38
N ALA A 31 1.43 -3.99 9.89
CA ALA A 31 2.73 -3.91 9.25
C ALA A 31 2.63 -3.15 7.93
N PRO A 32 3.60 -2.27 7.64
CA PRO A 32 3.66 -1.63 6.32
C PRO A 32 3.90 -2.68 5.23
N CYS A 33 3.40 -2.38 4.04
CA CYS A 33 3.72 -3.20 2.88
C CYS A 33 4.97 -2.66 2.21
N TRP A 34 5.92 -3.56 1.92
CA TRP A 34 7.10 -3.21 1.14
C TRP A 34 7.04 -3.95 -0.19
N TYR A 35 7.35 -3.25 -1.25
CA TYR A 35 7.35 -3.78 -2.60
C TYR A 35 8.75 -3.67 -3.18
N GLY A 36 9.20 -4.72 -3.84
CA GLY A 36 10.51 -4.70 -4.50
C GLY A 36 10.50 -4.03 -5.85
N ASP A 37 9.32 -3.77 -6.40
CA ASP A 37 9.12 -3.19 -7.73
C ASP A 37 8.12 -2.05 -7.66
N ALA A 38 8.52 -0.89 -8.15
CA ALA A 38 7.66 0.29 -8.17
C ALA A 38 6.41 0.08 -9.02
N ARG A 39 6.49 -0.74 -10.07
CA ARG A 39 5.33 -1.03 -10.91
C ARG A 39 4.28 -1.81 -10.15
N GLU A 40 4.70 -2.78 -9.36
CA GLU A 40 3.79 -3.55 -8.53
C GLU A 40 3.13 -2.65 -7.50
N ALA A 41 3.91 -1.80 -6.84
CA ALA A 41 3.37 -0.84 -5.88
C ALA A 41 2.35 0.09 -6.55
N ARG A 42 2.64 0.54 -7.77
CA ARG A 42 1.71 1.42 -8.50
C ARG A 42 0.40 0.71 -8.83
N LYS A 43 0.45 -0.56 -9.19
CA LYS A 43 -0.78 -1.33 -9.45
C LYS A 43 -1.67 -1.39 -8.22
N ILE A 44 -1.06 -1.67 -7.07
CA ILE A 44 -1.80 -1.74 -5.81
C ILE A 44 -2.34 -0.36 -5.44
N ALA A 45 -1.52 0.68 -5.60
CA ALA A 45 -1.95 2.05 -5.31
C ALA A 45 -3.14 2.48 -6.18
N ASP A 46 -3.12 2.14 -7.46
CA ASP A 46 -4.21 2.46 -8.37
C ASP A 46 -5.49 1.73 -7.99
N ARG A 47 -5.38 0.46 -7.60
CA ARG A 47 -6.51 -0.33 -7.12
C ARG A 47 -7.12 0.30 -5.85
N LEU A 48 -6.27 0.70 -4.91
CA LEU A 48 -6.72 1.33 -3.69
C LEU A 48 -7.38 2.68 -3.95
N ALA A 49 -6.80 3.47 -4.85
CA ALA A 49 -7.37 4.77 -5.22
C ALA A 49 -8.76 4.60 -5.81
N GLU A 50 -8.93 3.61 -6.68
CA GLU A 50 -10.22 3.33 -7.29
C GLU A 50 -11.25 2.89 -6.26
N GLY A 51 -10.85 2.05 -5.30
CA GLY A 51 -11.77 1.53 -4.29
C GLY A 51 -12.12 2.52 -3.18
N THR A 52 -11.21 3.45 -2.86
CA THR A 52 -11.38 4.35 -1.72
C THR A 52 -11.66 5.81 -2.09
N GLY A 53 -11.25 6.23 -3.28
CA GLY A 53 -11.28 7.63 -3.67
C GLY A 53 -10.15 8.46 -3.08
N HIS A 54 -9.23 7.83 -2.35
CA HIS A 54 -8.07 8.52 -1.77
C HIS A 54 -6.95 8.67 -2.81
N ARG A 55 -6.00 9.55 -2.50
CA ARG A 55 -4.79 9.71 -3.31
C ARG A 55 -3.67 8.89 -2.68
N PHE A 56 -2.99 8.14 -3.52
CA PHE A 56 -1.87 7.32 -3.10
C PHE A 56 -0.64 7.65 -3.93
N THR A 57 0.51 7.66 -3.28
CA THR A 57 1.79 7.84 -3.97
C THR A 57 2.71 6.66 -3.66
N VAL A 58 3.54 6.29 -4.62
CA VAL A 58 4.58 5.28 -4.42
C VAL A 58 5.85 6.02 -4.06
N ARG A 59 6.45 5.64 -2.95
CA ARG A 59 7.67 6.26 -2.45
C ARG A 59 8.75 5.20 -2.26
N ARG A 60 9.98 5.59 -2.45
CA ARG A 60 11.11 4.76 -2.09
C ARG A 60 11.28 4.80 -0.58
N ASP A 61 11.42 3.62 -0.01
CA ASP A 61 11.64 3.50 1.43
C ASP A 61 13.12 3.51 1.77
#